data_4efb24f6067e5ef6fe6f44900a9720f4
#
_entry.id   4efb24f6067e5ef6fe6f44900a9720f4
#
_cell.length_a   1.000
_cell.length_b   1.000
_cell.length_c   1.000
_cell.angle_alpha   90.00
_cell.angle_beta   90.00
_cell.angle_gamma   90.00
#
_symmetry.space_group_name_H-M   'P 1'
#
loop_
_entity.id
_entity.type
_entity.pdbx_description
1 polymer ?
#
loop_
_entity_poly.entity_id
_entity_poly.type
_entity_poly.pdbx_seq_one_letter_code
_entity_poly.pdbx_strand_id
1 'polypeptide(L)'
;MNVLITGGAGFIGSHLVEKFLKEKHRVIVVDNFDSFYSMDIKVLNVLESTNKKELKEKILDLRDDEKLNFLVKYTESDNYKLYVEDISNLENLKKIFIKENINFVINLAALAGVRPSILRPLDYERVNIKGFLNILEICKKFKINKLIQASSSSVYGNSKADIFTEDIRVDFPISPYAATKKAGEEFGSVYSHLYNIDMIQLRFFTVYGERQRPDLAIHKFIKKIENNEEVTIYGDGNTSRDYTYIKDIIDGIFKSFEYLNNHQNVYEIIKLGSSREIKLIDMIKTIENKLNKKAKLKFIDKQAGDVDKTFACVDKAKKILNYKVSTKFEDGIENFVNWYRQRGV
;
A
#
# COMPACT_ATOMS: atom_id res chain seq x y z
N MET A 1 -2.72 -21.83 -4.44
CA MET A 1 -3.87 -21.35 -3.63
C MET A 1 -4.56 -20.25 -4.41
N ASN A 2 -5.85 -20.01 -4.16
CA ASN A 2 -6.60 -18.88 -4.69
C ASN A 2 -6.55 -17.73 -3.68
N VAL A 3 -5.83 -16.67 -4.01
CA VAL A 3 -5.59 -15.53 -3.13
C VAL A 3 -6.34 -14.31 -3.66
N LEU A 4 -7.22 -13.74 -2.85
CA LEU A 4 -7.85 -12.45 -3.13
C LEU A 4 -6.94 -11.33 -2.67
N ILE A 5 -6.64 -10.38 -3.56
CA ILE A 5 -5.93 -9.13 -3.24
C ILE A 5 -6.85 -7.97 -3.57
N THR A 6 -7.33 -7.24 -2.56
CA THR A 6 -8.06 -6.00 -2.79
C THR A 6 -7.08 -4.83 -2.95
N GLY A 7 -7.41 -3.85 -3.78
CA GLY A 7 -6.50 -2.76 -4.11
C GLY A 7 -5.33 -3.18 -5.02
N GLY A 8 -5.52 -4.24 -5.82
CA GLY A 8 -4.45 -4.82 -6.63
C GLY A 8 -3.98 -3.98 -7.82
N ALA A 9 -4.72 -2.96 -8.24
CA ALA A 9 -4.29 -1.97 -9.24
C ALA A 9 -3.47 -0.83 -8.62
N GLY A 10 -3.42 -0.75 -7.28
CA GLY A 10 -2.67 0.25 -6.53
C GLY A 10 -1.16 0.01 -6.52
N PHE A 11 -0.43 0.90 -5.85
CA PHE A 11 1.02 0.85 -5.71
C PHE A 11 1.51 -0.48 -5.11
N ILE A 12 1.19 -0.75 -3.84
CA ILE A 12 1.65 -1.96 -3.13
C ILE A 12 0.97 -3.19 -3.73
N GLY A 13 -0.35 -3.09 -4.03
CA GLY A 13 -1.14 -4.21 -4.54
C GLY A 13 -0.62 -4.78 -5.85
N SER A 14 -0.23 -3.94 -6.80
CA SER A 14 0.28 -4.41 -8.10
C SER A 14 1.62 -5.15 -8.00
N HIS A 15 2.51 -4.72 -7.10
CA HIS A 15 3.74 -5.46 -6.81
C HIS A 15 3.45 -6.80 -6.13
N LEU A 16 2.46 -6.83 -5.24
CA LEU A 16 2.04 -8.05 -4.57
C LEU A 16 1.41 -9.05 -5.56
N VAL A 17 0.53 -8.58 -6.45
CA VAL A 17 -0.01 -9.37 -7.56
C VAL A 17 1.11 -10.03 -8.36
N GLU A 18 2.09 -9.24 -8.79
CA GLU A 18 3.27 -9.74 -9.54
C GLU A 18 4.02 -10.83 -8.75
N LYS A 19 4.25 -10.61 -7.44
CA LYS A 19 4.92 -11.59 -6.57
C LYS A 19 4.13 -12.90 -6.50
N PHE A 20 2.82 -12.85 -6.23
CA PHE A 20 2.00 -14.05 -6.10
C PHE A 20 1.87 -14.84 -7.41
N LEU A 21 1.79 -14.16 -8.56
CA LEU A 21 1.80 -14.79 -9.87
C LEU A 21 3.12 -15.51 -10.15
N LYS A 22 4.27 -14.90 -9.78
CA LYS A 22 5.61 -15.52 -9.89
C LYS A 22 5.73 -16.77 -9.00
N GLU A 23 5.10 -16.76 -7.84
CA GLU A 23 5.03 -17.92 -6.93
C GLU A 23 3.93 -18.94 -7.31
N LYS A 24 3.36 -18.81 -8.53
CA LYS A 24 2.38 -19.73 -9.10
C LYS A 24 1.07 -19.87 -8.30
N HIS A 25 0.67 -18.82 -7.59
CA HIS A 25 -0.65 -18.73 -7.01
C HIS A 25 -1.66 -18.22 -8.04
N ARG A 26 -2.93 -18.59 -7.87
CA ARG A 26 -4.02 -17.95 -8.60
C ARG A 26 -4.42 -16.69 -7.84
N VAL A 27 -4.39 -15.55 -8.52
CA VAL A 27 -4.62 -14.23 -7.95
C VAL A 27 -5.94 -13.67 -8.45
N ILE A 28 -6.84 -13.38 -7.52
CA ILE A 28 -8.09 -12.67 -7.77
C ILE A 28 -7.92 -11.24 -7.26
N VAL A 29 -8.10 -10.27 -8.13
CA VAL A 29 -7.99 -8.84 -7.78
C VAL A 29 -9.36 -8.20 -7.72
N VAL A 30 -9.60 -7.40 -6.69
CA VAL A 30 -10.74 -6.47 -6.57
C VAL A 30 -10.19 -5.06 -6.42
N ASP A 31 -10.52 -4.16 -7.36
CA ASP A 31 -10.14 -2.75 -7.31
C ASP A 31 -11.23 -1.92 -8.00
N ASN A 32 -11.63 -0.82 -7.40
CA ASN A 32 -12.67 0.06 -7.98
C ASN A 32 -12.09 1.14 -8.89
N PHE A 33 -10.78 1.19 -9.06
CA PHE A 33 -10.08 2.22 -9.83
C PHE A 33 -10.45 3.65 -9.40
N ASP A 34 -10.64 3.87 -8.08
CA ASP A 34 -11.00 5.16 -7.51
C ASP A 34 -10.16 6.31 -8.09
N SER A 35 -10.82 7.45 -8.33
CA SER A 35 -10.25 8.63 -9.00
C SER A 35 -9.27 9.44 -8.15
N PHE A 36 -8.79 8.92 -7.01
CA PHE A 36 -7.82 9.61 -6.16
C PHE A 36 -6.54 10.01 -6.91
N TYR A 37 -6.13 9.19 -7.87
CA TYR A 37 -5.10 9.52 -8.86
C TYR A 37 -5.44 8.85 -10.20
N SER A 38 -4.77 9.30 -11.28
CA SER A 38 -5.08 8.92 -12.66
C SER A 38 -5.36 7.42 -12.84
N MET A 39 -6.42 7.11 -13.57
CA MET A 39 -6.76 5.75 -13.99
C MET A 39 -5.65 5.13 -14.84
N ASP A 40 -5.00 5.89 -15.70
CA ASP A 40 -3.90 5.40 -16.54
C ASP A 40 -2.76 4.81 -15.72
N ILE A 41 -2.43 5.43 -14.58
CA ILE A 41 -1.39 4.90 -13.69
C ILE A 41 -1.80 3.52 -13.14
N LYS A 42 -3.06 3.34 -12.74
CA LYS A 42 -3.57 2.06 -12.23
C LYS A 42 -3.64 1.00 -13.32
N VAL A 43 -4.10 1.38 -14.51
CA VAL A 43 -4.10 0.52 -15.70
C VAL A 43 -2.70 0.03 -16.02
N LEU A 44 -1.71 0.92 -16.07
CA LEU A 44 -0.32 0.56 -16.31
C LEU A 44 0.25 -0.34 -15.20
N ASN A 45 -0.13 -0.12 -13.93
CA ASN A 45 0.25 -0.99 -12.83
C ASN A 45 -0.25 -2.43 -13.04
N VAL A 46 -1.49 -2.59 -13.51
CA VAL A 46 -2.07 -3.92 -13.82
C VAL A 46 -1.33 -4.56 -14.99
N LEU A 47 -1.07 -3.82 -16.08
CA LEU A 47 -0.31 -4.34 -17.23
C LEU A 47 1.10 -4.79 -16.83
N GLU A 48 1.77 -4.00 -15.98
CA GLU A 48 3.10 -4.35 -15.48
C GLU A 48 3.07 -5.61 -14.59
N SER A 49 2.10 -5.70 -13.67
CA SER A 49 1.98 -6.82 -12.74
C SER A 49 1.58 -8.13 -13.39
N THR A 50 0.88 -8.07 -14.53
CA THR A 50 0.44 -9.23 -15.32
C THR A 50 1.36 -9.55 -16.51
N ASN A 51 2.48 -8.83 -16.64
CA ASN A 51 3.43 -8.95 -17.76
C ASN A 51 2.78 -8.72 -19.13
N LYS A 52 1.90 -7.69 -19.24
CA LYS A 52 1.16 -7.30 -20.44
C LYS A 52 1.50 -5.89 -20.91
N LYS A 53 2.77 -5.46 -20.71
CA LYS A 53 3.27 -4.10 -21.05
C LYS A 53 3.10 -3.76 -22.53
N GLU A 54 3.11 -4.74 -23.39
CA GLU A 54 2.89 -4.61 -24.84
C GLU A 54 1.53 -4.03 -25.21
N LEU A 55 0.56 -4.08 -24.29
CA LEU A 55 -0.78 -3.51 -24.49
C LEU A 55 -0.87 -2.00 -24.16
N LYS A 56 0.23 -1.38 -23.67
CA LYS A 56 0.24 0.02 -23.19
C LYS A 56 -0.35 0.99 -24.21
N GLU A 57 0.19 1.03 -25.43
CA GLU A 57 -0.22 1.96 -26.48
C GLU A 57 -1.73 1.81 -26.78
N LYS A 58 -2.17 0.58 -26.99
CA LYS A 58 -3.57 0.28 -27.32
C LYS A 58 -4.55 0.71 -26.24
N ILE A 59 -4.23 0.55 -24.97
CA ILE A 59 -5.16 0.83 -23.89
C ILE A 59 -5.19 2.32 -23.54
N LEU A 60 -4.08 3.04 -23.66
CA LEU A 60 -4.03 4.47 -23.33
C LEU A 60 -4.81 5.33 -24.32
N ASP A 61 -4.98 4.88 -25.57
CA ASP A 61 -5.78 5.57 -26.59
C ASP A 61 -7.30 5.38 -26.41
N LEU A 62 -7.74 4.48 -25.51
CA LEU A 62 -9.15 4.24 -25.22
C LEU A 62 -9.73 5.27 -24.25
N ARG A 63 -11.06 5.41 -24.24
CA ARG A 63 -11.78 6.15 -23.20
C ARG A 63 -11.77 5.36 -21.88
N ASP A 64 -11.94 6.03 -20.76
CA ASP A 64 -11.82 5.42 -19.44
C ASP A 64 -12.74 4.21 -19.19
N ASP A 65 -13.99 4.27 -19.69
CA ASP A 65 -14.95 3.16 -19.62
C ASP A 65 -14.51 1.95 -20.48
N GLU A 66 -13.92 2.21 -21.64
CA GLU A 66 -13.38 1.19 -22.54
C GLU A 66 -12.09 0.58 -22.00
N LYS A 67 -11.22 1.40 -21.33
CA LYS A 67 -9.98 0.93 -20.69
C LYS A 67 -10.23 -0.20 -19.70
N LEU A 68 -11.24 -0.06 -18.83
CA LEU A 68 -11.55 -1.07 -17.82
C LEU A 68 -12.03 -2.38 -18.44
N ASN A 69 -12.92 -2.32 -19.43
CA ASN A 69 -13.38 -3.50 -20.15
C ASN A 69 -12.25 -4.19 -20.90
N PHE A 70 -11.40 -3.41 -21.57
CA PHE A 70 -10.20 -3.91 -22.25
C PHE A 70 -9.26 -4.59 -21.25
N LEU A 71 -8.96 -3.94 -20.14
CA LEU A 71 -8.05 -4.44 -19.12
C LEU A 71 -8.53 -5.79 -18.57
N VAL A 72 -9.80 -5.89 -18.15
CA VAL A 72 -10.39 -7.13 -17.65
C VAL A 72 -10.26 -8.25 -18.68
N LYS A 73 -10.64 -7.97 -19.96
CA LYS A 73 -10.62 -8.97 -21.04
C LYS A 73 -9.22 -9.49 -21.36
N TYR A 74 -8.23 -8.60 -21.45
CA TYR A 74 -6.91 -8.95 -21.99
C TYR A 74 -5.87 -9.32 -20.92
N THR A 75 -6.17 -9.09 -19.63
CA THR A 75 -5.30 -9.56 -18.53
C THR A 75 -5.79 -10.87 -17.90
N GLU A 76 -7.01 -11.29 -18.15
CA GLU A 76 -7.54 -12.55 -17.63
C GLU A 76 -6.73 -13.76 -18.12
N SER A 77 -6.45 -14.67 -17.21
CA SER A 77 -5.76 -15.94 -17.45
C SER A 77 -6.18 -16.99 -16.41
N ASP A 78 -5.73 -18.22 -16.55
CA ASP A 78 -6.04 -19.29 -15.58
C ASP A 78 -5.63 -18.94 -14.15
N ASN A 79 -4.55 -18.16 -14.00
CA ASN A 79 -4.01 -17.77 -12.69
C ASN A 79 -4.23 -16.30 -12.32
N TYR A 80 -4.93 -15.50 -13.13
CA TYR A 80 -5.23 -14.10 -12.83
C TYR A 80 -6.66 -13.70 -13.25
N LYS A 81 -7.38 -13.05 -12.33
CA LYS A 81 -8.71 -12.50 -12.57
C LYS A 81 -8.84 -11.12 -11.94
N LEU A 82 -9.34 -10.16 -12.70
CA LEU A 82 -9.62 -8.79 -12.24
C LEU A 82 -11.12 -8.55 -12.16
N TYR A 83 -11.59 -8.06 -11.02
CA TYR A 83 -12.92 -7.53 -10.79
C TYR A 83 -12.85 -6.03 -10.52
N VAL A 84 -13.52 -5.24 -11.36
CA VAL A 84 -13.69 -3.80 -11.14
C VAL A 84 -14.87 -3.61 -10.19
N GLU A 85 -14.57 -3.52 -8.88
CA GLU A 85 -15.61 -3.50 -7.85
C GLU A 85 -15.13 -2.77 -6.57
N ASP A 86 -16.08 -2.15 -5.84
CA ASP A 86 -15.85 -1.48 -4.58
C ASP A 86 -16.05 -2.42 -3.39
N ILE A 87 -15.08 -2.50 -2.49
CA ILE A 87 -15.17 -3.34 -1.27
C ILE A 87 -16.30 -2.90 -0.34
N SER A 88 -16.81 -1.68 -0.45
CA SER A 88 -17.99 -1.21 0.30
C SER A 88 -19.32 -1.79 -0.22
N ASN A 89 -19.33 -2.47 -1.38
CA ASN A 89 -20.47 -3.15 -1.95
C ASN A 89 -20.49 -4.64 -1.58
N LEU A 90 -21.14 -4.95 -0.46
CA LEU A 90 -21.18 -6.31 0.10
C LEU A 90 -21.78 -7.35 -0.88
N GLU A 91 -22.86 -6.98 -1.60
CA GLU A 91 -23.58 -7.94 -2.46
C GLU A 91 -22.75 -8.33 -3.69
N ASN A 92 -22.02 -7.40 -4.26
CA ASN A 92 -21.14 -7.71 -5.39
C ASN A 92 -19.91 -8.50 -4.94
N LEU A 93 -19.33 -8.16 -3.78
CA LEU A 93 -18.27 -8.97 -3.20
C LEU A 93 -18.71 -10.41 -2.97
N LYS A 94 -19.91 -10.65 -2.42
CA LYS A 94 -20.47 -12.02 -2.23
C LYS A 94 -20.49 -12.82 -3.53
N LYS A 95 -20.88 -12.20 -4.64
CA LYS A 95 -20.91 -12.87 -5.97
C LYS A 95 -19.51 -13.32 -6.39
N ILE A 96 -18.48 -12.51 -6.12
CA ILE A 96 -17.08 -12.85 -6.42
C ILE A 96 -16.65 -14.07 -5.58
N PHE A 97 -16.93 -14.06 -4.27
CA PHE A 97 -16.54 -15.16 -3.39
C PHE A 97 -17.28 -16.48 -3.70
N ILE A 98 -18.53 -16.42 -4.16
CA ILE A 98 -19.24 -17.61 -4.63
C ILE A 98 -18.55 -18.20 -5.87
N LYS A 99 -18.04 -17.37 -6.76
CA LYS A 99 -17.47 -17.78 -8.04
C LYS A 99 -16.04 -18.29 -7.94
N GLU A 100 -15.19 -17.71 -7.06
CA GLU A 100 -13.74 -17.81 -7.17
C GLU A 100 -13.07 -18.76 -6.18
N ASN A 101 -13.81 -19.45 -5.31
CA ASN A 101 -13.28 -20.40 -4.32
C ASN A 101 -11.99 -19.89 -3.60
N ILE A 102 -12.11 -18.73 -2.95
CA ILE A 102 -11.00 -18.01 -2.33
C ILE A 102 -10.54 -18.76 -1.07
N ASN A 103 -9.23 -18.91 -0.89
CA ASN A 103 -8.63 -19.57 0.27
C ASN A 103 -7.98 -18.57 1.24
N PHE A 104 -7.53 -17.43 0.74
CA PHE A 104 -6.77 -16.42 1.50
C PHE A 104 -7.14 -15.02 1.03
N VAL A 105 -7.24 -14.06 1.96
CA VAL A 105 -7.54 -12.66 1.65
C VAL A 105 -6.40 -11.76 2.07
N ILE A 106 -5.97 -10.86 1.19
CA ILE A 106 -5.05 -9.76 1.50
C ILE A 106 -5.77 -8.45 1.18
N ASN A 107 -6.18 -7.74 2.22
CA ASN A 107 -6.93 -6.50 2.07
C ASN A 107 -5.99 -5.28 2.10
N LEU A 108 -5.67 -4.76 0.91
CA LEU A 108 -4.89 -3.53 0.72
C LEU A 108 -5.76 -2.36 0.25
N ALA A 109 -6.99 -2.61 -0.19
CA ALA A 109 -7.90 -1.56 -0.63
C ALA A 109 -8.23 -0.61 0.52
N ALA A 110 -7.95 0.66 0.31
CA ALA A 110 -8.24 1.73 1.26
C ALA A 110 -8.08 3.08 0.57
N LEU A 111 -8.81 4.08 1.03
CA LEU A 111 -8.41 5.47 0.82
C LEU A 111 -7.24 5.78 1.76
N ALA A 112 -6.13 6.23 1.21
CA ALA A 112 -4.90 6.48 1.94
C ALA A 112 -4.52 7.97 1.92
N GLY A 113 -3.84 8.42 2.97
CA GLY A 113 -3.37 9.81 3.10
C GLY A 113 -4.06 10.57 4.24
N VAL A 114 -3.25 11.17 5.09
CA VAL A 114 -3.71 11.93 6.27
C VAL A 114 -4.50 13.18 5.84
N ARG A 115 -3.90 14.01 4.98
CA ARG A 115 -4.50 15.30 4.56
C ARG A 115 -5.82 15.13 3.81
N PRO A 116 -5.94 14.27 2.77
CA PRO A 116 -7.21 14.06 2.09
C PRO A 116 -8.32 13.55 3.02
N SER A 117 -7.97 12.78 4.07
CA SER A 117 -8.95 12.27 5.01
C SER A 117 -9.64 13.37 5.83
N ILE A 118 -8.94 14.48 6.09
CA ILE A 118 -9.52 15.63 6.80
C ILE A 118 -10.61 16.29 5.96
N LEU A 119 -10.45 16.32 4.64
CA LEU A 119 -11.41 16.92 3.72
C LEU A 119 -12.58 15.99 3.38
N ARG A 120 -12.39 14.67 3.45
CA ARG A 120 -13.36 13.66 3.01
C ARG A 120 -13.55 12.53 4.05
N PRO A 121 -13.80 12.82 5.33
CA PRO A 121 -13.80 11.81 6.40
C PRO A 121 -14.84 10.70 6.19
N LEU A 122 -16.01 11.01 5.64
CA LEU A 122 -17.08 10.02 5.38
C LEU A 122 -16.69 9.01 4.29
N ASP A 123 -15.94 9.44 3.27
CA ASP A 123 -15.44 8.51 2.25
C ASP A 123 -14.43 7.52 2.87
N TYR A 124 -13.57 8.01 3.78
CA TYR A 124 -12.62 7.17 4.49
C TYR A 124 -13.31 6.18 5.42
N GLU A 125 -14.38 6.58 6.12
CA GLU A 125 -15.21 5.68 6.91
C GLU A 125 -15.84 4.61 6.01
N ARG A 126 -16.51 5.01 4.92
CA ARG A 126 -17.20 4.10 3.99
C ARG A 126 -16.25 3.05 3.42
N VAL A 127 -15.06 3.45 2.94
CA VAL A 127 -14.12 2.53 2.30
C VAL A 127 -13.31 1.74 3.33
N ASN A 128 -12.71 2.43 4.31
CA ASN A 128 -11.72 1.81 5.20
C ASN A 128 -12.36 1.03 6.36
N ILE A 129 -13.54 1.46 6.85
CA ILE A 129 -14.26 0.78 7.93
C ILE A 129 -15.32 -0.16 7.34
N LYS A 130 -16.35 0.39 6.68
CA LYS A 130 -17.41 -0.43 6.13
C LYS A 130 -16.89 -1.44 5.10
N GLY A 131 -15.98 -1.02 4.21
CA GLY A 131 -15.36 -1.92 3.22
C GLY A 131 -14.62 -3.08 3.89
N PHE A 132 -13.84 -2.81 4.95
CA PHE A 132 -13.15 -3.87 5.68
C PHE A 132 -14.12 -4.78 6.46
N LEU A 133 -15.14 -4.22 7.09
CA LEU A 133 -16.20 -5.01 7.73
C LEU A 133 -16.90 -5.94 6.74
N ASN A 134 -17.14 -5.51 5.51
CA ASN A 134 -17.68 -6.36 4.45
C ASN A 134 -16.75 -7.56 4.16
N ILE A 135 -15.44 -7.33 4.08
CA ILE A 135 -14.45 -8.40 3.91
C ILE A 135 -14.49 -9.38 5.09
N LEU A 136 -14.55 -8.88 6.32
CA LEU A 136 -14.64 -9.73 7.52
C LEU A 136 -15.93 -10.57 7.55
N GLU A 137 -17.10 -9.97 7.25
CA GLU A 137 -18.38 -10.67 7.18
C GLU A 137 -18.37 -11.76 6.09
N ILE A 138 -17.74 -11.48 4.96
CA ILE A 138 -17.58 -12.46 3.88
C ILE A 138 -16.63 -13.59 4.32
N CYS A 139 -15.49 -13.29 4.91
CA CYS A 139 -14.57 -14.30 5.42
C CYS A 139 -15.29 -15.23 6.40
N LYS A 140 -16.04 -14.69 7.36
CA LYS A 140 -16.89 -15.43 8.28
C LYS A 140 -17.90 -16.32 7.52
N LYS A 141 -18.66 -15.75 6.59
CA LYS A 141 -19.71 -16.46 5.84
C LYS A 141 -19.17 -17.62 5.02
N PHE A 142 -18.03 -17.44 4.34
CA PHE A 142 -17.41 -18.44 3.47
C PHE A 142 -16.33 -19.28 4.17
N LYS A 143 -16.20 -19.11 5.50
CA LYS A 143 -15.23 -19.86 6.34
C LYS A 143 -13.78 -19.69 5.87
N ILE A 144 -13.43 -18.49 5.40
CA ILE A 144 -12.06 -18.12 5.05
C ILE A 144 -11.38 -17.65 6.33
N ASN A 145 -10.46 -18.43 6.81
CA ASN A 145 -9.82 -18.22 8.11
C ASN A 145 -8.39 -17.64 8.03
N LYS A 146 -7.96 -17.12 6.88
CA LYS A 146 -6.63 -16.54 6.69
C LYS A 146 -6.76 -15.15 6.07
N LEU A 147 -6.31 -14.11 6.79
CA LEU A 147 -6.43 -12.73 6.35
C LEU A 147 -5.20 -11.90 6.72
N ILE A 148 -4.71 -11.08 5.77
CA ILE A 148 -3.76 -10.00 6.01
C ILE A 148 -4.46 -8.67 5.77
N GLN A 149 -4.33 -7.73 6.72
CA GLN A 149 -4.90 -6.40 6.64
C GLN A 149 -3.83 -5.32 6.62
N ALA A 150 -3.95 -4.38 5.70
CA ALA A 150 -3.10 -3.19 5.68
C ALA A 150 -3.57 -2.18 6.74
N SER A 151 -2.80 -2.05 7.83
CA SER A 151 -2.84 -0.93 8.77
C SER A 151 -1.83 0.15 8.37
N SER A 152 -1.43 1.03 9.29
CA SER A 152 -0.56 2.16 8.99
C SER A 152 0.18 2.64 10.23
N SER A 153 1.40 3.13 10.06
CA SER A 153 2.12 3.88 11.11
C SER A 153 1.39 5.16 11.56
N SER A 154 0.42 5.65 10.78
CA SER A 154 -0.40 6.81 11.17
C SER A 154 -1.17 6.60 12.47
N VAL A 155 -1.41 5.35 12.89
CA VAL A 155 -2.10 5.02 14.15
C VAL A 155 -1.35 5.51 15.38
N TYR A 156 -0.02 5.72 15.28
CA TYR A 156 0.79 6.26 16.37
C TYR A 156 0.53 7.75 16.66
N GLY A 157 -0.09 8.48 15.73
CA GLY A 157 -0.39 9.90 15.90
C GLY A 157 0.86 10.72 16.24
N ASN A 158 0.74 11.59 17.22
CA ASN A 158 1.83 12.39 17.78
C ASN A 158 2.44 11.75 19.04
N SER A 159 2.63 10.42 19.03
CA SER A 159 3.32 9.75 20.13
C SER A 159 4.70 10.39 20.35
N LYS A 160 5.03 10.65 21.64
CA LYS A 160 6.35 11.20 22.05
C LYS A 160 7.42 10.12 22.17
N ALA A 161 7.11 8.87 21.84
CA ALA A 161 8.08 7.79 21.90
C ALA A 161 9.16 8.00 20.83
N ASP A 162 10.43 7.86 21.20
CA ASP A 162 11.56 7.93 20.26
C ASP A 162 11.54 6.80 19.24
N ILE A 163 11.06 5.64 19.66
CA ILE A 163 10.99 4.42 18.87
C ILE A 163 9.56 3.87 18.94
N PHE A 164 8.90 3.71 17.79
CA PHE A 164 7.59 3.12 17.73
C PHE A 164 7.67 1.59 17.85
N THR A 165 7.04 1.02 18.87
CA THR A 165 6.85 -0.43 19.04
C THR A 165 5.37 -0.79 18.88
N GLU A 166 5.03 -2.06 18.65
CA GLU A 166 3.64 -2.49 18.52
C GLU A 166 2.83 -2.33 19.80
N ASP A 167 3.52 -2.36 20.97
CA ASP A 167 2.91 -2.27 22.31
C ASP A 167 2.57 -0.84 22.75
N ILE A 168 3.00 0.17 21.98
CA ILE A 168 2.65 1.56 22.27
C ILE A 168 1.14 1.73 22.13
N ARG A 169 0.52 2.34 23.14
CA ARG A 169 -0.88 2.76 23.10
C ARG A 169 -1.11 3.74 21.95
N VAL A 170 -2.09 3.46 21.12
CA VAL A 170 -2.49 4.24 19.94
C VAL A 170 -3.92 4.75 20.07
N ASP A 171 -4.24 5.30 21.24
CA ASP A 171 -5.59 5.70 21.62
C ASP A 171 -6.00 7.08 21.06
N PHE A 172 -5.02 7.86 20.56
CA PHE A 172 -5.25 9.23 20.10
C PHE A 172 -4.81 9.45 18.65
N PRO A 173 -5.52 8.86 17.66
CA PRO A 173 -5.25 9.14 16.25
C PRO A 173 -5.52 10.61 15.94
N ILE A 174 -4.64 11.25 15.15
CA ILE A 174 -4.71 12.68 14.84
C ILE A 174 -5.29 12.98 13.44
N SER A 175 -5.87 11.98 12.80
CA SER A 175 -6.55 12.15 11.50
C SER A 175 -7.65 11.10 11.32
N PRO A 176 -8.69 11.39 10.49
CA PRO A 176 -9.69 10.39 10.13
C PRO A 176 -9.07 9.13 9.51
N TYR A 177 -8.04 9.26 8.66
CA TYR A 177 -7.31 8.12 8.13
C TYR A 177 -6.72 7.23 9.23
N ALA A 178 -6.01 7.82 10.19
CA ALA A 178 -5.43 7.08 11.32
C ALA A 178 -6.52 6.39 12.15
N ALA A 179 -7.64 7.09 12.43
CA ALA A 179 -8.78 6.54 13.15
C ALA A 179 -9.39 5.34 12.40
N THR A 180 -9.57 5.42 11.08
CA THR A 180 -10.09 4.28 10.31
C THR A 180 -9.14 3.09 10.30
N LYS A 181 -7.82 3.30 10.27
CA LYS A 181 -6.84 2.20 10.36
C LYS A 181 -6.84 1.56 11.74
N LYS A 182 -6.94 2.37 12.81
CA LYS A 182 -7.06 1.86 14.18
C LYS A 182 -8.36 1.08 14.37
N ALA A 183 -9.50 1.59 13.89
CA ALA A 183 -10.77 0.86 13.90
C ALA A 183 -10.67 -0.50 13.19
N GLY A 184 -9.92 -0.57 12.06
CA GLY A 184 -9.65 -1.83 11.37
C GLY A 184 -8.88 -2.83 12.25
N GLU A 185 -7.90 -2.38 13.05
CA GLU A 185 -7.20 -3.24 14.00
C GLU A 185 -8.15 -3.80 15.05
N GLU A 186 -9.03 -2.99 15.61
CA GLU A 186 -10.02 -3.41 16.62
C GLU A 186 -11.03 -4.41 16.06
N PHE A 187 -11.64 -4.12 14.90
CA PHE A 187 -12.56 -5.06 14.25
C PHE A 187 -11.88 -6.37 13.90
N GLY A 188 -10.63 -6.30 13.40
CA GLY A 188 -9.83 -7.50 13.13
C GLY A 188 -9.62 -8.37 14.36
N SER A 189 -9.31 -7.77 15.52
CA SER A 189 -9.18 -8.47 16.80
C SER A 189 -10.47 -9.19 17.20
N VAL A 190 -11.61 -8.49 17.11
CA VAL A 190 -12.93 -9.05 17.43
C VAL A 190 -13.26 -10.24 16.54
N TYR A 191 -13.07 -10.13 15.22
CA TYR A 191 -13.39 -11.21 14.29
C TYR A 191 -12.43 -12.39 14.40
N SER A 192 -11.15 -12.14 14.68
CA SER A 192 -10.19 -13.20 14.97
C SER A 192 -10.63 -14.00 16.21
N HIS A 193 -11.01 -13.32 17.29
CA HIS A 193 -11.46 -13.96 18.53
C HIS A 193 -12.77 -14.72 18.38
N LEU A 194 -13.79 -14.13 17.75
CA LEU A 194 -15.13 -14.71 17.68
C LEU A 194 -15.28 -15.79 16.61
N TYR A 195 -14.53 -15.70 15.52
CA TYR A 195 -14.73 -16.53 14.33
C TYR A 195 -13.49 -17.31 13.90
N ASN A 196 -12.44 -17.32 14.73
CA ASN A 196 -11.18 -18.02 14.49
C ASN A 196 -10.55 -17.66 13.12
N ILE A 197 -10.55 -16.37 12.79
CA ILE A 197 -9.86 -15.88 11.60
C ILE A 197 -8.43 -15.54 12.00
N ASP A 198 -7.47 -16.33 11.53
CA ASP A 198 -6.05 -16.05 11.70
C ASP A 198 -5.69 -14.79 10.91
N MET A 199 -5.14 -13.79 11.58
CA MET A 199 -4.95 -12.48 10.98
C MET A 199 -3.61 -11.84 11.36
N ILE A 200 -2.97 -11.21 10.36
CA ILE A 200 -1.88 -10.27 10.58
C ILE A 200 -2.29 -8.89 10.10
N GLN A 201 -2.20 -7.91 10.99
CA GLN A 201 -2.39 -6.49 10.72
C GLN A 201 -1.04 -5.83 10.50
N LEU A 202 -0.78 -5.32 9.28
CA LEU A 202 0.52 -4.78 8.92
C LEU A 202 0.52 -3.25 9.02
N ARG A 203 1.23 -2.68 10.01
CA ARG A 203 1.47 -1.24 10.11
C ARG A 203 2.62 -0.85 9.17
N PHE A 204 2.28 -0.41 7.95
CA PHE A 204 3.28 0.08 7.00
C PHE A 204 3.81 1.44 7.41
N PHE A 205 5.13 1.61 7.32
CA PHE A 205 5.79 2.92 7.34
C PHE A 205 5.80 3.51 5.92
N THR A 206 6.61 4.54 5.65
CA THR A 206 6.54 5.22 4.36
C THR A 206 7.15 4.36 3.25
N VAL A 207 6.30 3.74 2.44
CA VAL A 207 6.74 2.89 1.32
C VAL A 207 7.09 3.75 0.11
N TYR A 208 8.21 3.43 -0.57
CA TYR A 208 8.63 4.08 -1.80
C TYR A 208 9.14 3.08 -2.84
N GLY A 209 9.21 3.50 -4.09
CA GLY A 209 9.72 2.70 -5.19
C GLY A 209 8.86 2.80 -6.44
N GLU A 210 9.09 1.91 -7.37
CA GLU A 210 8.40 1.82 -8.66
C GLU A 210 6.87 1.76 -8.45
N ARG A 211 6.08 2.30 -9.36
CA ARG A 211 4.61 2.40 -9.29
C ARG A 211 4.08 3.21 -8.10
N GLN A 212 4.95 3.92 -7.35
CA GLN A 212 4.50 4.78 -6.27
C GLN A 212 3.51 5.83 -6.78
N ARG A 213 2.49 6.13 -5.97
CA ARG A 213 1.50 7.16 -6.30
C ARG A 213 2.15 8.52 -6.53
N PRO A 214 1.67 9.31 -7.51
CA PRO A 214 2.30 10.59 -7.88
C PRO A 214 2.15 11.69 -6.84
N ASP A 215 1.22 11.56 -5.89
CA ASP A 215 1.01 12.49 -4.79
C ASP A 215 2.04 12.36 -3.65
N LEU A 216 2.81 11.25 -3.61
CA LEU A 216 3.82 11.01 -2.58
C LEU A 216 5.14 11.74 -2.86
N ALA A 217 5.83 12.13 -1.79
CA ALA A 217 6.96 13.05 -1.84
C ALA A 217 8.07 12.64 -2.81
N ILE A 218 8.55 11.39 -2.75
CA ILE A 218 9.67 10.92 -3.60
C ILE A 218 9.28 10.97 -5.06
N HIS A 219 8.10 10.46 -5.45
CA HIS A 219 7.60 10.52 -6.83
C HIS A 219 7.48 11.98 -7.31
N LYS A 220 6.84 12.82 -6.48
CA LYS A 220 6.66 14.25 -6.79
C LYS A 220 8.00 14.97 -6.98
N PHE A 221 9.01 14.65 -6.16
CA PHE A 221 10.33 15.27 -6.27
C PHE A 221 11.11 14.77 -7.48
N ILE A 222 11.09 13.47 -7.76
CA ILE A 222 11.66 12.92 -8.99
C ILE A 222 11.08 13.63 -10.21
N LYS A 223 9.74 13.72 -10.31
CA LYS A 223 9.05 14.40 -11.40
C LYS A 223 9.47 15.85 -11.54
N LYS A 224 9.43 16.62 -10.44
CA LYS A 224 9.75 18.04 -10.45
C LYS A 224 11.22 18.30 -10.81
N ILE A 225 12.14 17.55 -10.25
CA ILE A 225 13.58 17.71 -10.53
C ILE A 225 13.89 17.29 -11.97
N GLU A 226 13.29 16.19 -12.46
CA GLU A 226 13.48 15.76 -13.85
C GLU A 226 13.02 16.82 -14.84
N ASN A 227 11.90 17.51 -14.54
CA ASN A 227 11.33 18.59 -15.37
C ASN A 227 11.93 19.98 -15.10
N ASN A 228 12.94 20.14 -14.24
CA ASN A 228 13.51 21.42 -13.80
C ASN A 228 12.49 22.36 -13.13
N GLU A 229 11.43 21.80 -12.52
CA GLU A 229 10.40 22.54 -11.77
C GLU A 229 10.86 22.81 -10.33
N GLU A 230 10.24 23.82 -9.68
CA GLU A 230 10.51 24.19 -8.29
C GLU A 230 9.98 23.14 -7.30
N VAL A 231 10.85 22.67 -6.40
CA VAL A 231 10.50 21.74 -5.32
C VAL A 231 10.21 22.53 -4.04
N THR A 232 8.97 22.50 -3.60
CA THR A 232 8.53 23.16 -2.37
C THR A 232 8.87 22.31 -1.14
N ILE A 233 9.58 22.89 -0.18
CA ILE A 233 9.97 22.30 1.09
C ILE A 233 9.18 23.01 2.21
N TYR A 234 8.45 22.22 3.01
CA TYR A 234 7.74 22.71 4.19
C TYR A 234 8.67 22.66 5.40
N GLY A 235 8.88 23.80 6.07
CA GLY A 235 9.84 23.95 7.15
C GLY A 235 11.28 24.03 6.66
N ASP A 236 12.22 23.59 7.47
CA ASP A 236 13.68 23.71 7.26
C ASP A 236 14.32 22.49 6.54
N GLY A 237 13.53 21.48 6.17
CA GLY A 237 14.01 20.26 5.54
C GLY A 237 14.60 19.22 6.50
N ASN A 238 14.57 19.46 7.82
CA ASN A 238 15.10 18.54 8.83
C ASN A 238 14.13 17.45 9.28
N THR A 239 12.85 17.48 8.83
CA THR A 239 11.91 16.40 9.11
C THR A 239 12.43 15.09 8.56
N SER A 240 12.22 14.00 9.28
CA SER A 240 12.74 12.69 8.90
C SER A 240 11.64 11.62 8.88
N ARG A 241 11.83 10.63 8.04
CA ARG A 241 10.91 9.48 7.92
C ARG A 241 11.68 8.18 7.78
N ASP A 242 11.04 7.11 8.21
CA ASP A 242 11.44 5.75 7.83
C ASP A 242 10.88 5.46 6.43
N TYR A 243 11.76 5.50 5.43
CA TYR A 243 11.42 5.14 4.05
C TYR A 243 11.80 3.69 3.78
N THR A 244 10.82 2.88 3.40
CA THR A 244 11.02 1.45 3.12
C THR A 244 10.77 1.15 1.65
N TYR A 245 11.74 0.50 1.01
CA TYR A 245 11.64 0.18 -0.40
C TYR A 245 10.55 -0.88 -0.67
N ILE A 246 9.85 -0.73 -1.77
CA ILE A 246 8.68 -1.55 -2.10
C ILE A 246 8.96 -3.06 -2.08
N LYS A 247 10.11 -3.51 -2.57
CA LYS A 247 10.44 -4.96 -2.58
C LYS A 247 10.59 -5.53 -1.18
N ASP A 248 11.14 -4.75 -0.22
CA ASP A 248 11.24 -5.18 1.16
C ASP A 248 9.85 -5.29 1.81
N ILE A 249 8.93 -4.37 1.48
CA ILE A 249 7.52 -4.45 1.94
C ILE A 249 6.82 -5.67 1.36
N ILE A 250 6.98 -5.94 0.06
CA ILE A 250 6.38 -7.12 -0.59
C ILE A 250 6.91 -8.41 0.02
N ASP A 251 8.22 -8.49 0.32
CA ASP A 251 8.81 -9.62 1.04
C ASP A 251 8.15 -9.82 2.42
N GLY A 252 7.97 -8.73 3.18
CA GLY A 252 7.30 -8.77 4.48
C GLY A 252 5.84 -9.24 4.42
N ILE A 253 5.08 -8.79 3.41
CA ILE A 253 3.69 -9.25 3.21
C ILE A 253 3.68 -10.72 2.81
N PHE A 254 4.58 -11.15 1.91
CA PHE A 254 4.63 -12.54 1.47
C PHE A 254 5.05 -13.48 2.61
N LYS A 255 6.01 -13.10 3.45
CA LYS A 255 6.36 -13.83 4.67
C LYS A 255 5.22 -13.90 5.68
N SER A 256 4.40 -12.86 5.77
CA SER A 256 3.18 -12.89 6.59
C SER A 256 2.17 -13.91 6.05
N PHE A 257 2.04 -14.02 4.73
CA PHE A 257 1.23 -15.04 4.08
C PHE A 257 1.76 -16.44 4.38
N GLU A 258 3.06 -16.69 4.24
CA GLU A 258 3.69 -17.98 4.57
C GLU A 258 3.52 -18.32 6.05
N TYR A 259 3.70 -17.34 6.95
CA TYR A 259 3.51 -17.52 8.38
C TYR A 259 2.08 -17.96 8.72
N LEU A 260 1.08 -17.26 8.21
CA LEU A 260 -0.34 -17.63 8.44
C LEU A 260 -0.69 -19.00 7.87
N ASN A 261 -0.11 -19.42 6.74
CA ASN A 261 -0.36 -20.75 6.19
C ASN A 261 0.21 -21.87 7.07
N ASN A 262 1.26 -21.60 7.83
CA ASN A 262 1.95 -22.58 8.66
C ASN A 262 1.54 -22.55 10.15
N HIS A 263 0.72 -21.56 10.58
CA HIS A 263 0.33 -21.38 11.97
C HIS A 263 -1.18 -21.22 12.10
N GLN A 264 -1.71 -21.54 13.27
CA GLN A 264 -3.12 -21.41 13.64
C GLN A 264 -3.26 -20.60 14.91
N ASN A 265 -4.45 -20.03 15.15
CA ASN A 265 -4.79 -19.19 16.30
C ASN A 265 -3.89 -17.93 16.36
N VAL A 266 -3.68 -17.30 15.19
CA VAL A 266 -2.81 -16.14 15.04
C VAL A 266 -3.65 -14.87 14.98
N TYR A 267 -3.38 -13.95 15.90
CA TYR A 267 -3.71 -12.53 15.73
C TYR A 267 -2.50 -11.70 16.09
N GLU A 268 -1.91 -11.04 15.10
CA GLU A 268 -0.70 -10.26 15.29
C GLU A 268 -0.80 -8.90 14.62
N ILE A 269 -0.31 -7.86 15.32
CA ILE A 269 -0.01 -6.57 14.73
C ILE A 269 1.50 -6.52 14.51
N ILE A 270 1.95 -6.27 13.27
CA ILE A 270 3.37 -6.28 12.91
C ILE A 270 3.68 -5.03 12.10
N LYS A 271 4.79 -4.37 12.41
CA LYS A 271 5.31 -3.24 11.63
C LYS A 271 6.23 -3.71 10.52
N LEU A 272 6.05 -3.13 9.34
CA LEU A 272 7.01 -3.24 8.25
C LEU A 272 7.60 -1.85 7.96
N GLY A 273 8.90 -1.73 8.17
CA GLY A 273 9.68 -0.52 8.05
C GLY A 273 11.14 -0.84 7.73
N SER A 274 11.96 0.17 7.50
CA SER A 274 13.39 -0.01 7.23
C SER A 274 14.27 0.05 8.47
N SER A 275 13.76 0.56 9.58
CA SER A 275 14.53 0.96 10.75
C SER A 275 15.67 1.92 10.41
N ARG A 276 15.47 2.77 9.42
CA ARG A 276 16.42 3.80 8.99
C ARG A 276 15.73 5.14 8.90
N GLU A 277 16.30 6.12 9.53
CA GLU A 277 15.83 7.50 9.50
C GLU A 277 16.50 8.25 8.34
N ILE A 278 15.70 8.79 7.43
CA ILE A 278 16.17 9.60 6.30
C ILE A 278 15.58 11.01 6.43
N LYS A 279 16.45 12.02 6.49
CA LYS A 279 16.02 13.43 6.48
C LYS A 279 15.53 13.82 5.10
N LEU A 280 14.57 14.75 5.06
CA LEU A 280 13.99 15.26 3.81
C LEU A 280 15.07 15.82 2.88
N ILE A 281 16.02 16.59 3.43
CA ILE A 281 17.10 17.18 2.62
C ILE A 281 18.06 16.11 2.07
N ASP A 282 18.33 15.04 2.81
CA ASP A 282 19.20 13.96 2.35
C ASP A 282 18.52 13.09 1.29
N MET A 283 17.20 12.90 1.41
CA MET A 283 16.40 12.27 0.35
C MET A 283 16.49 13.08 -0.95
N ILE A 284 16.37 14.42 -0.90
CA ILE A 284 16.47 15.27 -2.08
C ILE A 284 17.85 15.16 -2.70
N LYS A 285 18.93 15.25 -1.91
CA LYS A 285 20.30 15.08 -2.40
C LYS A 285 20.52 13.72 -3.09
N THR A 286 19.93 12.65 -2.53
CA THR A 286 20.01 11.32 -3.15
C THR A 286 19.31 11.31 -4.50
N ILE A 287 18.11 11.93 -4.62
CA ILE A 287 17.37 12.05 -5.88
C ILE A 287 18.18 12.87 -6.90
N GLU A 288 18.74 14.03 -6.50
CA GLU A 288 19.59 14.87 -7.35
C GLU A 288 20.75 14.07 -7.96
N ASN A 289 21.47 13.32 -7.11
CA ASN A 289 22.60 12.51 -7.52
C ASN A 289 22.18 11.41 -8.53
N LYS A 290 21.05 10.74 -8.31
CA LYS A 290 20.57 9.69 -9.21
C LYS A 290 19.96 10.23 -10.52
N LEU A 291 19.41 11.44 -10.50
CA LEU A 291 18.94 12.14 -11.69
C LEU A 291 20.07 12.84 -12.45
N ASN A 292 21.21 13.08 -11.81
CA ASN A 292 22.28 13.97 -12.28
C ASN A 292 21.76 15.39 -12.58
N LYS A 293 20.87 15.91 -11.71
CA LYS A 293 20.23 17.24 -11.81
C LYS A 293 20.14 17.88 -10.47
N LYS A 294 20.12 19.23 -10.41
CA LYS A 294 19.95 20.00 -9.19
C LYS A 294 18.51 20.42 -8.99
N ALA A 295 18.00 20.30 -7.77
CA ALA A 295 16.67 20.77 -7.40
C ALA A 295 16.67 22.28 -7.22
N LYS A 296 15.62 22.94 -7.70
CA LYS A 296 15.30 24.34 -7.37
C LYS A 296 14.44 24.34 -6.11
N LEU A 297 15.04 24.50 -4.95
CA LEU A 297 14.33 24.44 -3.66
C LEU A 297 13.69 25.77 -3.29
N LYS A 298 12.41 25.69 -2.86
CA LYS A 298 11.69 26.81 -2.24
C LYS A 298 11.20 26.41 -0.88
N PHE A 299 11.69 27.07 0.14
CA PHE A 299 11.29 26.84 1.52
C PHE A 299 10.08 27.70 1.86
N ILE A 300 9.07 27.10 2.49
CA ILE A 300 7.88 27.76 3.01
C ILE A 300 7.57 27.26 4.43
N ASP A 301 6.69 27.95 5.13
CA ASP A 301 6.34 27.62 6.50
C ASP A 301 5.83 26.19 6.66
N LYS A 302 6.12 25.61 7.83
CA LYS A 302 5.69 24.25 8.20
C LYS A 302 4.17 24.17 8.21
N GLN A 303 3.63 23.08 7.67
CA GLN A 303 2.17 22.85 7.68
C GLN A 303 1.72 22.15 8.96
N ALA A 304 0.52 22.52 9.44
CA ALA A 304 -0.11 21.87 10.57
C ALA A 304 -0.37 20.39 10.28
N GLY A 305 -0.11 19.54 11.28
CA GLY A 305 -0.33 18.09 11.19
C GLY A 305 0.86 17.28 10.64
N ASP A 306 1.97 17.93 10.27
CA ASP A 306 3.18 17.21 9.90
C ASP A 306 3.92 16.67 11.16
N VAL A 307 4.18 15.38 11.17
CA VAL A 307 4.98 14.72 12.21
C VAL A 307 6.46 14.99 11.95
N ASP A 308 7.24 15.33 12.98
CA ASP A 308 8.67 15.65 12.81
C ASP A 308 9.51 14.44 12.48
N LYS A 309 9.22 13.30 13.10
CA LYS A 309 10.01 12.08 12.98
C LYS A 309 9.12 10.84 12.99
N THR A 310 9.47 9.84 12.15
CA THR A 310 8.95 8.49 12.27
C THR A 310 10.10 7.49 12.21
N PHE A 311 10.13 6.54 13.15
CA PHE A 311 11.17 5.50 13.21
C PHE A 311 10.54 4.16 13.61
N ALA A 312 10.67 3.14 12.75
CA ALA A 312 10.16 1.81 13.01
C ALA A 312 11.17 0.95 13.77
N CYS A 313 10.77 0.34 14.89
CA CYS A 313 11.45 -0.83 15.40
C CYS A 313 10.83 -2.07 14.74
N VAL A 314 11.55 -2.83 13.94
CA VAL A 314 11.02 -4.00 13.22
C VAL A 314 11.43 -5.34 13.85
N ASP A 315 11.78 -5.35 15.13
CA ASP A 315 12.28 -6.56 15.80
C ASP A 315 11.23 -7.66 15.88
N LYS A 316 9.95 -7.30 16.06
CA LYS A 316 8.85 -8.27 15.99
C LYS A 316 8.74 -8.90 14.60
N ALA A 317 8.82 -8.13 13.53
CA ALA A 317 8.83 -8.63 12.17
C ALA A 317 10.02 -9.56 11.89
N LYS A 318 11.22 -9.21 12.39
CA LYS A 318 12.40 -10.08 12.28
C LYS A 318 12.18 -11.40 13.01
N LYS A 319 11.66 -11.36 14.24
CA LYS A 319 11.45 -12.55 15.09
C LYS A 319 10.38 -13.48 14.51
N ILE A 320 9.24 -12.94 14.11
CA ILE A 320 8.07 -13.72 13.69
C ILE A 320 8.17 -14.11 12.23
N LEU A 321 8.55 -13.18 11.35
CA LEU A 321 8.51 -13.35 9.90
C LEU A 321 9.90 -13.59 9.28
N ASN A 322 10.99 -13.58 10.06
CA ASN A 322 12.34 -13.52 9.50
C ASN A 322 12.51 -12.37 8.48
N TYR A 323 11.82 -11.24 8.74
CA TYR A 323 11.84 -10.07 7.88
C TYR A 323 13.23 -9.42 7.87
N LYS A 324 13.72 -9.09 6.67
CA LYS A 324 15.02 -8.43 6.49
C LYS A 324 14.87 -7.30 5.51
N VAL A 325 15.38 -6.13 5.88
CA VAL A 325 15.52 -5.00 4.95
C VAL A 325 16.82 -5.19 4.17
N SER A 326 16.69 -5.48 2.89
CA SER A 326 17.84 -5.82 2.01
C SER A 326 18.28 -4.65 1.15
N THR A 327 17.39 -3.67 0.89
CA THR A 327 17.65 -2.58 -0.05
C THR A 327 18.19 -1.35 0.66
N LYS A 328 19.34 -0.81 0.19
CA LYS A 328 19.83 0.51 0.60
C LYS A 328 18.92 1.59 0.00
N PHE A 329 18.82 2.73 0.69
CA PHE A 329 17.96 3.83 0.24
C PHE A 329 18.37 4.35 -1.14
N GLU A 330 19.68 4.50 -1.36
CA GLU A 330 20.28 4.98 -2.61
C GLU A 330 19.97 4.06 -3.79
N ASP A 331 20.02 2.74 -3.55
CA ASP A 331 19.74 1.72 -4.58
C ASP A 331 18.23 1.73 -4.93
N GLY A 332 17.37 1.88 -3.91
CA GLY A 332 15.93 2.01 -4.11
C GLY A 332 15.55 3.27 -4.88
N ILE A 333 16.19 4.42 -4.63
CA ILE A 333 15.99 5.64 -5.40
C ILE A 333 16.48 5.46 -6.84
N GLU A 334 17.61 4.81 -7.06
CA GLU A 334 18.11 4.52 -8.41
C GLU A 334 17.13 3.67 -9.22
N ASN A 335 16.63 2.59 -8.64
CA ASN A 335 15.62 1.75 -9.27
C ASN A 335 14.35 2.55 -9.60
N PHE A 336 13.90 3.42 -8.69
CA PHE A 336 12.74 4.25 -8.91
C PHE A 336 12.94 5.26 -10.04
N VAL A 337 14.09 5.95 -10.08
CA VAL A 337 14.44 6.89 -11.15
C VAL A 337 14.50 6.19 -12.51
N ASN A 338 15.13 5.02 -12.59
CA ASN A 338 15.22 4.23 -13.82
C ASN A 338 13.84 3.81 -14.32
N TRP A 339 12.98 3.32 -13.43
CA TRP A 339 11.58 2.99 -13.74
C TRP A 339 10.79 4.22 -14.22
N TYR A 340 10.94 5.35 -13.53
CA TYR A 340 10.25 6.60 -13.87
C TYR A 340 10.57 7.05 -15.31
N ARG A 341 11.87 7.03 -15.68
CA ARG A 341 12.33 7.39 -17.02
C ARG A 341 11.85 6.42 -18.09
N GLN A 342 11.82 5.13 -17.81
CA GLN A 342 11.34 4.10 -18.75
C GLN A 342 9.84 4.15 -18.96
N ARG A 343 9.08 4.51 -17.93
CA ARG A 343 7.61 4.53 -17.99
C ARG A 343 7.07 5.66 -18.85
N GLY A 344 7.76 6.80 -18.91
CA GLY A 344 7.38 7.95 -19.74
C GLY A 344 6.04 8.57 -19.31
N VAL A 345 5.82 8.74 -17.99
CA VAL A 345 4.56 9.28 -17.42
C VAL A 345 4.84 10.58 -16.66
#